data_364b1763b34294cf3fa250bd93100b19
#
_entry.id   364b1763b34294cf3fa250bd93100b19
#
_cell.length_a   1.000
_cell.length_b   1.000
_cell.length_c   1.000
_cell.angle_alpha   90.00
_cell.angle_beta   90.00
_cell.angle_gamma   90.00
#
_symmetry.space_group_name_H-M   'P 1'
#
loop_
_entity.id
_entity.type
_entity.pdbx_description
1 polymer ?
#
loop_
_entity_poly.entity_id
_entity_poly.type
_entity_poly.pdbx_seq_one_letter_code
_entity_poly.pdbx_strand_id
1 'polypeptide(L)'
;TIPAKSLWDTGATGTCISYDLAQKLHLTPIGFQNIQTPSGSAQVKQYKVHIVLNQELVVKDVTVFDSEIGQQGLDVLIGMDIISLGDFAISNYDGTTQFSFRIPSQEHVDYKDVAN
;
A
#
# COMPACT_ATOMS: atom_id res chain seq x y z
N THR A 1 14.27 -0.05 -10.45
CA THR A 1 13.48 -0.29 -9.22
C THR A 1 14.35 -0.18 -7.99
N ILE A 2 13.80 0.35 -6.93
CA ILE A 2 14.46 0.47 -5.63
C ILE A 2 13.72 -0.43 -4.65
N PRO A 3 14.43 -1.27 -3.88
CA PRO A 3 13.79 -2.02 -2.81
C PRO A 3 13.18 -1.05 -1.78
N ALA A 4 11.97 -1.38 -1.32
CA ALA A 4 11.25 -0.53 -0.40
C ALA A 4 10.61 -1.38 0.70
N LYS A 5 10.63 -0.86 1.92
CA LYS A 5 9.96 -1.49 3.05
C LYS A 5 8.52 -1.03 3.08
N SER A 6 7.60 -1.97 2.98
CA SER A 6 6.17 -1.65 2.89
C SER A 6 5.38 -2.23 4.05
N LEU A 7 4.30 -1.54 4.37
CA LEU A 7 3.28 -2.01 5.30
C LEU A 7 1.96 -2.12 4.55
N TRP A 8 1.31 -3.27 4.66
CA TRP A 8 -0.04 -3.47 4.12
C TRP A 8 -1.05 -3.02 5.18
N ASP A 9 -1.88 -2.05 4.83
CA ASP A 9 -2.78 -1.41 5.79
C ASP A 9 -4.21 -1.38 5.25
N THR A 10 -5.03 -2.31 5.75
CA THR A 10 -6.45 -2.39 5.36
C THR A 10 -7.26 -1.21 5.90
N GLY A 11 -6.72 -0.46 6.85
CA GLY A 11 -7.36 0.73 7.38
C GLY A 11 -7.11 2.00 6.58
N ALA A 12 -6.20 1.95 5.60
CA ALA A 12 -5.90 3.10 4.75
C ALA A 12 -6.65 2.98 3.43
N THR A 13 -7.27 4.08 2.98
CA THR A 13 -7.98 4.10 1.71
C THR A 13 -7.04 4.24 0.52
N GLY A 14 -5.92 4.94 0.69
CA GLY A 14 -4.97 5.20 -0.39
C GLY A 14 -3.56 4.82 -0.01
N THR A 15 -2.76 4.53 -1.02
CA THR A 15 -1.35 4.19 -0.87
C THR A 15 -0.52 5.46 -0.78
N CYS A 16 0.45 5.47 0.12
CA CYS A 16 1.36 6.61 0.26
C CYS A 16 2.83 6.15 0.32
N ILE A 17 3.72 7.09 0.06
CA ILE A 17 5.16 6.86 0.10
C ILE A 17 5.81 7.88 1.04
N SER A 18 6.98 7.55 1.56
CA SER A 18 7.71 8.48 2.41
C SER A 18 8.26 9.64 1.57
N TYR A 19 8.50 10.78 2.23
CA TYR A 19 9.15 11.91 1.58
C TYR A 19 10.54 11.51 1.04
N ASP A 20 11.27 10.72 1.82
CA ASP A 20 12.62 10.28 1.43
C ASP A 20 12.59 9.43 0.17
N LEU A 21 11.62 8.52 0.06
CA LEU A 21 11.51 7.67 -1.12
C LEU A 21 11.19 8.50 -2.35
N ALA A 22 10.29 9.47 -2.23
CA ALA A 22 9.95 10.35 -3.35
C ALA A 22 11.19 11.11 -3.84
N GLN A 23 12.05 11.55 -2.92
CA GLN A 23 13.30 12.23 -3.28
C GLN A 23 14.30 11.28 -3.92
N LYS A 24 14.47 10.08 -3.39
CA LYS A 24 15.39 9.09 -3.95
C LYS A 24 15.03 8.69 -5.37
N LEU A 25 13.75 8.64 -5.66
CA LEU A 25 13.26 8.29 -7.00
C LEU A 25 13.19 9.49 -7.94
N HIS A 26 13.54 10.69 -7.45
CA HIS A 26 13.47 11.93 -8.24
C HIS A 26 12.09 12.15 -8.86
N LEU A 27 11.03 11.86 -8.09
CA LEU A 27 9.67 11.98 -8.59
C LEU A 27 9.26 13.44 -8.73
N THR A 28 8.54 13.72 -9.82
CA THR A 28 7.92 15.02 -10.03
C THR A 28 6.46 14.93 -9.62
N PRO A 29 5.97 15.82 -8.75
CA PRO A 29 4.57 15.79 -8.36
C PRO A 29 3.64 15.98 -9.57
N ILE A 30 2.56 15.21 -9.61
CA ILE A 30 1.51 15.36 -10.62
C ILE A 30 0.35 16.21 -10.11
N GLY A 31 0.33 16.51 -8.83
CA GLY A 31 -0.71 17.32 -8.22
C GLY A 31 -0.51 17.49 -6.74
N PHE A 32 -1.44 18.20 -6.13
CA PHE A 32 -1.45 18.47 -4.70
C PHE A 32 -2.85 18.19 -4.18
N GLN A 33 -2.96 17.75 -2.94
CA GLN A 33 -4.22 17.47 -2.30
C GLN A 33 -4.17 17.96 -0.86
N ASN A 34 -5.27 18.56 -0.40
CA ASN A 34 -5.42 18.89 1.01
C ASN A 34 -6.09 17.73 1.72
N ILE A 35 -5.51 17.30 2.83
CA ILE A 35 -6.06 16.23 3.66
C ILE A 35 -6.32 16.75 5.05
N GLN A 36 -7.34 16.18 5.70
CA GLN A 36 -7.63 16.47 7.10
C GLN A 36 -6.78 15.58 7.98
N THR A 37 -6.17 16.18 8.98
CA THR A 37 -5.39 15.47 10.00
C THR A 37 -5.93 15.87 11.37
N PRO A 38 -5.58 15.14 12.43
CA PRO A 38 -5.99 15.52 13.79
C PRO A 38 -5.52 16.92 14.21
N SER A 39 -4.46 17.42 13.63
CA SER A 39 -3.91 18.75 13.94
C SER A 39 -4.36 19.83 12.96
N GLY A 40 -5.30 19.51 12.04
CA GLY A 40 -5.80 20.47 11.05
C GLY A 40 -5.71 19.91 9.65
N SER A 41 -5.56 20.77 8.65
CA SER A 41 -5.38 20.33 7.27
C SER A 41 -3.91 20.39 6.87
N ALA A 42 -3.51 19.50 5.99
CA ALA A 42 -2.16 19.47 5.43
C ALA A 42 -2.23 19.29 3.92
N GLN A 43 -1.30 19.92 3.20
CA GLN A 43 -1.16 19.72 1.78
C GLN A 43 -0.16 18.58 1.52
N VAL A 44 -0.57 17.61 0.72
CA VAL A 44 0.29 16.51 0.30
C VAL A 44 0.51 16.59 -1.21
N LYS A 45 1.65 16.07 -1.65
CA LYS A 45 1.98 15.98 -3.07
C LYS A 45 1.57 14.61 -3.58
N GLN A 46 1.10 14.58 -4.81
CA GLN A 46 0.71 13.35 -5.48
C GLN A 46 1.74 12.99 -6.54
N TYR A 47 1.99 11.71 -6.66
CA TYR A 47 2.92 11.16 -7.65
C TYR A 47 2.30 9.95 -8.33
N LYS A 48 2.81 9.61 -9.51
CA LYS A 48 2.42 8.39 -10.20
C LYS A 48 3.61 7.45 -10.23
N VAL A 49 3.41 6.23 -9.75
CA VAL A 49 4.49 5.23 -9.63
C VAL A 49 4.01 3.87 -10.08
N HIS A 50 4.96 2.99 -10.36
CA HIS A 50 4.72 1.57 -10.51
C HIS A 50 5.20 0.87 -9.24
N ILE A 51 4.41 -0.06 -8.74
CA ILE A 51 4.75 -0.81 -7.54
C ILE A 51 4.95 -2.26 -7.92
N VAL A 52 6.17 -2.75 -7.71
CA VAL A 52 6.52 -4.14 -7.97
C VAL A 52 6.32 -4.92 -6.68
N LEU A 53 5.30 -5.77 -6.65
CA LEU A 53 4.96 -6.55 -5.46
C LEU A 53 5.78 -7.84 -5.39
N ASN A 54 6.03 -8.45 -6.56
CA ASN A 54 6.95 -9.58 -6.68
C ASN A 54 7.36 -9.69 -8.15
N GLN A 55 8.11 -10.75 -8.50
CA GLN A 55 8.65 -10.90 -9.86
C GLN A 55 7.58 -10.94 -10.95
N GLU A 56 6.36 -11.33 -10.60
CA GLU A 56 5.28 -11.53 -11.57
C GLU A 56 4.15 -10.52 -11.43
N LEU A 57 4.18 -9.68 -10.40
CA LEU A 57 3.05 -8.82 -10.08
C LEU A 57 3.50 -7.37 -9.93
N VAL A 58 3.12 -6.56 -10.90
CA VAL A 58 3.41 -5.13 -10.93
C VAL A 58 2.09 -4.38 -11.04
N VAL A 59 1.88 -3.41 -10.17
CA VAL A 59 0.73 -2.50 -10.27
C VAL A 59 1.23 -1.22 -10.90
N LYS A 60 0.73 -0.89 -12.09
CA LYS A 60 1.20 0.26 -12.87
C LYS A 60 0.32 1.48 -12.64
N ASP A 61 0.94 2.64 -12.77
CA ASP A 61 0.25 3.93 -12.77
C ASP A 61 -0.57 4.18 -11.51
N VAL A 62 0.00 3.83 -10.37
CA VAL A 62 -0.64 4.06 -9.07
C VAL A 62 -0.44 5.51 -8.68
N THR A 63 -1.52 6.21 -8.36
CA THR A 63 -1.43 7.53 -7.78
C THR A 63 -1.21 7.40 -6.28
N VAL A 64 -0.07 7.88 -5.81
CA VAL A 64 0.29 7.84 -4.40
C VAL A 64 0.52 9.26 -3.91
N PHE A 65 0.41 9.47 -2.60
CA PHE A 65 0.77 10.74 -2.01
C PHE A 65 1.88 10.57 -0.99
N ASP A 66 2.61 11.64 -0.69
CA ASP A 66 3.70 11.58 0.26
C ASP A 66 3.19 11.71 1.70
N SER A 67 3.96 11.17 2.63
CA SER A 67 3.57 11.11 4.04
C SER A 67 4.80 10.95 4.93
N GLU A 68 4.60 11.19 6.20
CA GLU A 68 5.65 11.10 7.22
C GLU A 68 5.98 9.68 7.67
N ILE A 69 5.52 8.67 6.95
CA ILE A 69 5.72 7.27 7.35
C ILE A 69 7.18 6.86 7.48
N GLY A 70 8.09 7.64 6.91
CA GLY A 70 9.53 7.41 7.06
C GLY A 70 10.01 7.43 8.51
N GLN A 71 9.32 8.16 9.39
CA GLN A 71 9.64 8.19 10.82
C GLN A 71 9.42 6.84 11.50
N GLN A 72 8.59 6.00 10.92
CA GLN A 72 8.32 4.64 11.39
C GLN A 72 9.21 3.61 10.70
N GLY A 73 10.16 4.06 9.88
CA GLY A 73 11.03 3.17 9.12
C GLY A 73 10.39 2.58 7.89
N LEU A 74 9.28 3.15 7.44
CA LEU A 74 8.53 2.64 6.28
C LEU A 74 8.79 3.51 5.06
N ASP A 75 8.85 2.87 3.89
CA ASP A 75 8.96 3.55 2.61
C ASP A 75 7.60 3.69 1.91
N VAL A 76 6.77 2.66 2.01
CA VAL A 76 5.47 2.60 1.33
C VAL A 76 4.42 2.07 2.29
N LEU A 77 3.23 2.66 2.26
CA LEU A 77 2.07 2.14 2.95
C LEU A 77 1.05 1.78 1.88
N ILE A 78 0.73 0.48 1.79
CA ILE A 78 -0.18 -0.05 0.77
C ILE A 78 -1.58 -0.06 1.32
N GLY A 79 -2.46 0.73 0.72
CA GLY A 79 -3.83 0.89 1.17
C GLY A 79 -4.82 0.05 0.39
N MET A 80 -6.09 0.28 0.67
CA MET A 80 -7.19 -0.47 0.05
C MET A 80 -7.33 -0.21 -1.44
N ASP A 81 -6.78 0.88 -1.96
CA ASP A 81 -6.76 1.14 -3.39
C ASP A 81 -6.04 0.01 -4.16
N ILE A 82 -5.00 -0.57 -3.57
CA ILE A 82 -4.30 -1.73 -4.14
C ILE A 82 -4.90 -3.03 -3.64
N ILE A 83 -5.15 -3.15 -2.34
CA ILE A 83 -5.66 -4.39 -1.75
C ILE A 83 -6.99 -4.81 -2.38
N SER A 84 -7.85 -3.84 -2.70
CA SER A 84 -9.15 -4.12 -3.32
C SER A 84 -9.07 -4.62 -4.76
N LEU A 85 -7.89 -4.58 -5.38
CA LEU A 85 -7.70 -5.13 -6.72
C LEU A 85 -7.66 -6.65 -6.72
N GLY A 86 -7.48 -7.27 -5.57
CA GLY A 86 -7.31 -8.71 -5.49
C GLY A 86 -7.81 -9.30 -4.20
N ASP A 87 -7.24 -10.43 -3.83
CA ASP A 87 -7.55 -11.15 -2.61
C ASP A 87 -6.36 -11.13 -1.67
N PHE A 88 -6.59 -10.70 -0.45
CA PHE A 88 -5.58 -10.61 0.60
C PHE A 88 -5.97 -11.54 1.76
N ALA A 89 -5.04 -12.40 2.19
CA ALA A 89 -5.29 -13.34 3.26
C ALA A 89 -4.13 -13.36 4.24
N ILE A 90 -4.46 -13.51 5.51
CA ILE A 90 -3.47 -13.67 6.58
C ILE A 90 -3.79 -14.96 7.33
N SER A 91 -2.76 -15.75 7.58
CA SER A 91 -2.90 -16.98 8.35
C SER A 91 -1.80 -17.06 9.41
N ASN A 92 -2.06 -17.85 10.45
CA ASN A 92 -1.15 -17.97 11.59
C ASN A 92 -0.94 -19.44 11.98
N TYR A 93 -0.85 -20.29 10.97
CA TYR A 93 -0.69 -21.72 11.21
C TYR A 93 0.64 -22.00 11.91
N ASP A 94 0.57 -22.83 12.94
CA ASP A 94 1.73 -23.27 13.71
C ASP A 94 2.56 -22.10 14.29
N GLY A 95 1.86 -21.02 14.69
CA GLY A 95 2.51 -19.87 15.32
C GLY A 95 3.25 -18.95 14.36
N THR A 96 3.19 -19.22 13.06
CA THR A 96 3.85 -18.39 12.04
C THR A 96 2.83 -17.58 11.28
N THR A 97 2.98 -16.26 11.30
CA THR A 97 2.10 -15.38 10.53
C THR A 97 2.59 -15.29 9.10
N GLN A 98 1.68 -15.52 8.17
CA GLN A 98 1.94 -15.42 6.75
C GLN A 98 0.80 -14.67 6.09
N PHE A 99 1.13 -13.77 5.16
CA PHE A 99 0.10 -13.18 4.32
C PHE A 99 0.36 -13.51 2.86
N SER A 100 -0.71 -13.44 2.07
CA SER A 100 -0.62 -13.63 0.63
C SER A 100 -1.58 -12.68 -0.07
N PHE A 101 -1.25 -12.34 -1.30
CA PHE A 101 -2.03 -11.43 -2.12
C PHE A 101 -1.97 -11.87 -3.56
N ARG A 102 -3.12 -11.82 -4.23
CA ARG A 102 -3.21 -12.13 -5.67
C ARG A 102 -4.12 -11.13 -6.37
N ILE A 103 -3.80 -10.84 -7.62
CA ILE A 103 -4.61 -10.05 -8.53
C ILE A 103 -4.84 -10.88 -9.80
N PRO A 104 -6.06 -10.91 -10.34
CA PRO A 104 -7.29 -10.30 -9.82
C PRO A 104 -7.91 -11.13 -8.70
N SER A 105 -8.95 -10.58 -8.07
CA SER A 105 -9.74 -11.34 -7.10
C SER A 105 -10.41 -12.52 -7.80
N GLN A 106 -10.39 -13.67 -7.15
CA GLN A 106 -10.91 -14.91 -7.73
C GLN A 106 -12.13 -15.44 -6.99
N GLU A 107 -12.24 -15.14 -5.70
CA GLU A 107 -13.35 -15.63 -4.89
C GLU A 107 -13.43 -14.89 -3.56
N HIS A 108 -14.57 -14.96 -2.91
CA HIS A 108 -14.68 -14.59 -1.51
C HIS A 108 -14.21 -15.75 -0.64
N VAL A 109 -13.28 -15.47 0.27
CA VAL A 109 -12.83 -16.47 1.24
C VAL A 109 -13.70 -16.31 2.48
N ASP A 110 -14.55 -17.30 2.75
CA ASP A 110 -15.47 -17.28 3.87
C ASP A 110 -15.34 -18.58 4.66
N TYR A 111 -14.73 -18.47 5.83
CA TYR A 111 -14.48 -19.64 6.67
C TYR A 111 -15.74 -20.17 7.38
N LYS A 112 -16.86 -19.45 7.30
CA LYS A 112 -18.12 -19.97 7.79
C LYS A 112 -18.56 -21.23 7.07
N ASP A 113 -18.21 -21.32 5.78
CA ASP A 113 -18.62 -22.44 4.96
C ASP A 113 -17.71 -23.65 5.08
N VAL A 114 -16.56 -23.51 5.71
CA VAL A 114 -15.60 -24.62 5.92
C VAL A 114 -15.62 -25.15 7.33
N ALA A 115 -16.51 -24.74 8.15
CA ALA A 115 -16.53 -25.13 9.50
C ALA A 115 -16.97 -26.50 9.64
N ASN A 116 -16.46 -27.03 10.32
CA ASN A 116 -16.73 -27.89 10.97
C ASN A 116 -17.37 -28.80 11.41
#